data_a7265929bb36bfbef87f40b1c01b1483
#
_entry.id   a7265929bb36bfbef87f40b1c01b1483
#
_cell.length_a   1.000
_cell.length_b   1.000
_cell.length_c   1.000
_cell.angle_alpha   90.00
_cell.angle_beta   90.00
_cell.angle_gamma   90.00
#
_symmetry.space_group_name_H-M   'P 1'
#
loop_
_entity.id
_entity.type
_entity.pdbx_description
1 polymer ?
#
loop_
_entity_poly.entity_id
_entity_poly.type
_entity_poly.pdbx_seq_one_letter_code
_entity_poly.pdbx_strand_id
1 'polypeptide(L)'
;MTTTPPTRTDVLVVGAGPAGSAAAAWAARAGLDTVLVDAAVFPRDKTCGDGLTPRAIGELARLGLEDWIRAHTVNQGLRAHGFGQTLLLPWPGPGKNGTGLPSYGSAVARTELDDHLRTTAIKAGAAALDGARAVDVRKAGSRVAAVVFEYAADGKRGETFEIECQRLIVADGVRSGLGKVLGREWHRDTVYGVAGRSYIDSGMSDDPWISSHLELRGEKNEILSGYGWIFPLGDGSVNLGVGTLATAKRPAEVALRPLMRHYAELRREDFQLDGDIRMPTSALLPMGGAVSNVAGPNWALIGDAAACVNPLNGEGIDYGLETGRLIVDVLTATPDADLSVVWPELLREHYGEAFSIARRLAGIVTVPQALRALGPIGMRSDWMMTLALRWMGNLVTDEDRDRSARVWRWAGRRSVKLDHRPPFS
;
A
#
# COMPACT_ATOMS: atom_id res chain seq x y z
N MET A 1 25.64 19.57 -6.08
CA MET A 1 26.87 18.94 -5.56
C MET A 1 26.67 17.45 -5.71
N THR A 2 27.34 16.80 -6.62
CA THR A 2 27.33 15.34 -6.77
C THR A 2 28.17 14.77 -5.61
N THR A 3 27.50 14.42 -4.51
CA THR A 3 28.17 13.68 -3.43
C THR A 3 28.55 12.31 -3.98
N THR A 4 29.82 11.93 -3.84
CA THR A 4 30.28 10.57 -4.16
C THR A 4 29.40 9.56 -3.43
N PRO A 5 28.82 8.54 -4.12
CA PRO A 5 27.98 7.56 -3.46
C PRO A 5 28.78 6.82 -2.38
N PRO A 6 28.15 6.47 -1.24
CA PRO A 6 28.79 5.63 -0.24
C PRO A 6 29.13 4.27 -0.85
N THR A 7 30.30 3.73 -0.50
CA THR A 7 30.75 2.42 -1.02
C THR A 7 30.29 1.25 -0.16
N ARG A 8 29.92 1.50 1.10
CA ARG A 8 29.51 0.47 2.08
C ARG A 8 28.53 1.04 3.10
N THR A 9 27.66 0.18 3.62
CA THR A 9 26.72 0.49 4.73
C THR A 9 26.32 -0.76 5.50
N ASP A 10 25.79 -0.62 6.71
CA ASP A 10 25.20 -1.75 7.46
C ASP A 10 23.86 -2.15 6.85
N VAL A 11 22.98 -1.18 6.63
CA VAL A 11 21.65 -1.38 6.06
C VAL A 11 21.49 -0.59 4.77
N LEU A 12 21.32 -1.29 3.67
CA LEU A 12 20.98 -0.69 2.39
C LEU A 12 19.49 -0.84 2.13
N VAL A 13 18.79 0.28 1.94
CA VAL A 13 17.36 0.32 1.60
C VAL A 13 17.20 0.76 0.16
N VAL A 14 16.51 -0.03 -0.66
CA VAL A 14 16.26 0.26 -2.08
C VAL A 14 14.78 0.58 -2.29
N GLY A 15 14.50 1.83 -2.66
CA GLY A 15 13.16 2.42 -2.82
C GLY A 15 12.80 3.33 -1.65
N ALA A 16 12.62 4.64 -1.94
CA ALA A 16 12.28 5.67 -0.95
C ALA A 16 10.79 6.04 -0.95
N GLY A 17 9.92 5.08 -1.25
CA GLY A 17 8.48 5.18 -0.95
C GLY A 17 8.20 5.01 0.55
N PRO A 18 6.92 4.97 0.97
CA PRO A 18 6.57 4.90 2.39
C PRO A 18 7.25 3.76 3.15
N ALA A 19 7.31 2.57 2.56
CA ALA A 19 7.94 1.41 3.19
C ALA A 19 9.45 1.60 3.42
N GLY A 20 10.17 1.99 2.37
CA GLY A 20 11.63 2.14 2.46
C GLY A 20 12.04 3.35 3.29
N SER A 21 11.35 4.47 3.17
CA SER A 21 11.61 5.66 4.00
C SER A 21 11.35 5.38 5.49
N ALA A 22 10.28 4.64 5.82
CA ALA A 22 10.03 4.20 7.19
C ALA A 22 11.14 3.28 7.69
N ALA A 23 11.54 2.26 6.89
CA ALA A 23 12.62 1.36 7.27
C ALA A 23 13.94 2.10 7.49
N ALA A 24 14.29 3.02 6.59
CA ALA A 24 15.51 3.83 6.73
C ALA A 24 15.48 4.75 7.95
N ALA A 25 14.32 5.37 8.27
CA ALA A 25 14.16 6.19 9.45
C ALA A 25 14.32 5.38 10.74
N TRP A 26 13.71 4.19 10.80
CA TRP A 26 13.82 3.31 11.97
C TRP A 26 15.24 2.74 12.11
N ALA A 27 15.87 2.31 11.04
CA ALA A 27 17.25 1.80 11.07
C ALA A 27 18.26 2.86 11.54
N ALA A 28 18.16 4.08 11.01
CA ALA A 28 19.02 5.19 11.44
C ALA A 28 18.77 5.57 12.91
N ARG A 29 17.51 5.59 13.37
CA ARG A 29 17.18 5.82 14.81
C ARG A 29 17.73 4.74 15.73
N ALA A 30 17.84 3.51 15.23
CA ALA A 30 18.47 2.40 15.94
C ALA A 30 20.00 2.44 15.92
N GLY A 31 20.60 3.47 15.31
CA GLY A 31 22.06 3.65 15.24
C GLY A 31 22.76 2.83 14.18
N LEU A 32 22.02 2.24 13.24
CA LEU A 32 22.59 1.49 12.11
C LEU A 32 23.04 2.46 11.01
N ASP A 33 24.24 2.27 10.47
CA ASP A 33 24.67 3.00 9.28
C ASP A 33 23.74 2.62 8.10
N THR A 34 22.97 3.60 7.61
CA THR A 34 21.85 3.37 6.70
C THR A 34 21.96 4.23 5.45
N VAL A 35 21.87 3.57 4.30
CA VAL A 35 21.78 4.22 2.99
C VAL A 35 20.43 3.91 2.35
N LEU A 36 19.70 4.97 1.96
CA LEU A 36 18.42 4.92 1.24
C LEU A 36 18.63 5.34 -0.20
N VAL A 37 18.31 4.47 -1.17
CA VAL A 37 18.50 4.75 -2.60
C VAL A 37 17.18 4.63 -3.34
N ASP A 38 16.87 5.61 -4.22
CA ASP A 38 15.71 5.54 -5.11
C ASP A 38 16.11 5.87 -6.56
N ALA A 39 15.41 5.22 -7.50
CA ALA A 39 15.58 5.45 -8.93
C ALA A 39 15.03 6.79 -9.40
N ALA A 40 14.14 7.40 -8.65
CA ALA A 40 13.57 8.72 -8.94
C ALA A 40 14.29 9.82 -8.16
N VAL A 41 14.14 11.05 -8.64
CA VAL A 41 14.50 12.27 -7.92
C VAL A 41 13.25 12.81 -7.25
N PHE A 42 13.33 13.16 -5.98
CA PHE A 42 12.21 13.66 -5.18
C PHE A 42 12.10 15.20 -5.25
N PRO A 43 10.84 15.75 -5.13
CA PRO A 43 9.57 15.03 -4.99
C PRO A 43 9.16 14.32 -6.29
N ARG A 44 8.52 13.15 -6.18
CA ARG A 44 8.07 12.38 -7.34
C ARG A 44 6.63 11.89 -7.20
N ASP A 45 5.95 11.75 -8.33
CA ASP A 45 4.61 11.17 -8.37
C ASP A 45 4.61 9.62 -8.30
N LYS A 46 3.53 9.07 -7.78
CA LYS A 46 3.28 7.62 -7.72
C LYS A 46 1.78 7.35 -7.81
N THR A 47 1.37 6.38 -8.62
CA THR A 47 -0.03 5.94 -8.69
C THR A 47 -0.52 5.50 -7.32
N CYS A 48 -1.50 6.22 -6.76
CA CYS A 48 -2.10 5.97 -5.44
C CYS A 48 -3.41 6.74 -5.31
N GLY A 49 -4.32 6.28 -4.46
CA GLY A 49 -5.49 7.05 -4.03
C GLY A 49 -5.18 8.13 -3.00
N ASP A 50 -3.92 8.22 -2.53
CA ASP A 50 -3.44 9.20 -1.54
C ASP A 50 -4.12 9.12 -0.15
N GLY A 51 -5.13 8.26 0.00
CA GLY A 51 -5.84 8.06 1.26
C GLY A 51 -5.00 7.34 2.31
N LEU A 52 -5.13 7.80 3.55
CA LEU A 52 -4.46 7.28 4.73
C LEU A 52 -5.53 6.87 5.75
N THR A 53 -5.63 5.57 6.01
CA THR A 53 -6.54 5.02 7.02
C THR A 53 -5.99 5.21 8.44
N PRO A 54 -6.80 4.98 9.48
CA PRO A 54 -6.35 5.02 10.86
C PRO A 54 -5.08 4.19 11.14
N ARG A 55 -4.87 3.08 10.43
CA ARG A 55 -3.67 2.25 10.60
C ARG A 55 -2.44 2.96 10.06
N ALA A 56 -2.52 3.57 8.88
CA ALA A 56 -1.43 4.39 8.34
C ALA A 56 -1.10 5.58 9.26
N ILE A 57 -2.14 6.25 9.79
CA ILE A 57 -1.97 7.35 10.75
C ILE A 57 -1.24 6.86 12.02
N GLY A 58 -1.61 5.69 12.54
CA GLY A 58 -0.93 5.09 13.70
C GLY A 58 0.57 4.87 13.48
N GLU A 59 0.96 4.36 12.32
CA GLU A 59 2.39 4.18 11.98
C GLU A 59 3.11 5.51 11.74
N LEU A 60 2.45 6.51 11.12
CA LEU A 60 2.99 7.86 10.98
C LEU A 60 3.19 8.55 12.35
N ALA A 61 2.25 8.37 13.28
CA ALA A 61 2.37 8.88 14.64
C ALA A 61 3.57 8.24 15.39
N ARG A 62 3.82 6.94 15.21
CA ARG A 62 5.01 6.26 15.74
C ARG A 62 6.31 6.84 15.18
N LEU A 63 6.30 7.30 13.94
CA LEU A 63 7.41 8.04 13.33
C LEU A 63 7.51 9.50 13.79
N GLY A 64 6.60 9.98 14.68
CA GLY A 64 6.57 11.36 15.16
C GLY A 64 6.01 12.35 14.16
N LEU A 65 5.15 11.89 13.23
CA LEU A 65 4.58 12.71 12.15
C LEU A 65 3.11 13.05 12.39
N GLU A 66 2.59 12.87 13.61
CA GLU A 66 1.17 13.12 13.90
C GLU A 66 0.77 14.57 13.68
N ASP A 67 1.56 15.53 14.17
CA ASP A 67 1.27 16.97 14.01
C ASP A 67 1.31 17.39 12.54
N TRP A 68 2.27 16.84 11.79
CA TRP A 68 2.37 17.10 10.36
C TRP A 68 1.15 16.60 9.61
N ILE A 69 0.70 15.37 9.88
CA ILE A 69 -0.47 14.81 9.19
C ILE A 69 -1.77 15.51 9.58
N ARG A 70 -1.89 15.99 10.81
CA ARG A 70 -3.04 16.77 11.29
C ARG A 70 -3.15 18.16 10.66
N ALA A 71 -2.05 18.68 10.11
CA ALA A 71 -2.07 19.95 9.35
C ALA A 71 -2.63 19.79 7.93
N HIS A 72 -2.85 18.55 7.48
CA HIS A 72 -3.49 18.21 6.20
C HIS A 72 -4.98 17.92 6.40
N THR A 73 -5.64 17.48 5.33
CA THR A 73 -7.05 17.06 5.38
C THR A 73 -7.24 15.92 6.37
N VAL A 74 -8.08 16.13 7.37
CA VAL A 74 -8.47 15.11 8.34
C VAL A 74 -9.86 14.59 7.97
N ASN A 75 -9.97 13.30 7.68
CA ASN A 75 -11.25 12.68 7.40
C ASN A 75 -11.75 11.84 8.58
N GLN A 76 -13.07 11.86 8.78
CA GLN A 76 -13.78 11.25 9.91
C GLN A 76 -14.18 9.79 9.62
N GLY A 77 -14.16 9.39 8.36
CA GLY A 77 -14.63 8.07 7.94
C GLY A 77 -14.80 7.93 6.44
N LEU A 78 -15.43 6.83 6.08
CA LEU A 78 -15.78 6.48 4.71
C LEU A 78 -17.25 6.82 4.43
N ARG A 79 -17.52 7.57 3.38
CA ARG A 79 -18.84 7.69 2.76
C ARG A 79 -18.95 6.63 1.67
N ALA A 80 -19.74 5.60 1.93
CA ALA A 80 -19.97 4.51 0.99
C ALA A 80 -21.22 4.79 0.16
N HIS A 81 -21.08 4.77 -1.16
CA HIS A 81 -22.19 4.93 -2.11
C HIS A 81 -22.42 3.65 -2.91
N GLY A 82 -23.65 3.31 -3.19
CA GLY A 82 -23.99 2.21 -4.09
C GLY A 82 -25.43 1.73 -3.92
N PHE A 83 -25.98 1.15 -4.96
CA PHE A 83 -27.32 0.53 -4.97
C PHE A 83 -28.42 1.45 -4.43
N GLY A 84 -28.34 2.74 -4.77
CA GLY A 84 -29.28 3.76 -4.33
C GLY A 84 -29.17 4.16 -2.86
N GLN A 85 -28.11 3.78 -2.17
CA GLN A 85 -27.86 4.12 -0.76
C GLN A 85 -26.57 4.92 -0.61
N THR A 86 -26.52 5.75 0.42
CA THR A 86 -25.31 6.42 0.91
C THR A 86 -25.22 6.22 2.41
N LEU A 87 -24.10 5.69 2.88
CA LEU A 87 -23.84 5.42 4.29
C LEU A 87 -22.61 6.20 4.74
N LEU A 88 -22.71 6.85 5.90
CA LEU A 88 -21.58 7.45 6.58
C LEU A 88 -21.05 6.47 7.61
N LEU A 89 -19.82 6.02 7.42
CA LEU A 89 -19.15 5.02 8.23
C LEU A 89 -17.97 5.65 8.96
N PRO A 90 -18.16 6.14 10.21
CA PRO A 90 -17.06 6.72 10.97
C PRO A 90 -15.93 5.73 11.20
N TRP A 91 -14.68 6.21 11.21
CA TRP A 91 -13.56 5.37 11.61
C TRP A 91 -13.75 4.87 13.05
N PRO A 92 -13.56 3.58 13.29
CA PRO A 92 -13.59 3.06 14.66
C PRO A 92 -12.40 3.65 15.43
N GLY A 93 -12.70 4.42 16.47
CA GLY A 93 -11.69 5.03 17.33
C GLY A 93 -11.30 4.15 18.51
N PRO A 94 -10.37 4.60 19.37
CA PRO A 94 -10.01 3.94 20.61
C PRO A 94 -11.23 3.91 21.56
N GLY A 95 -11.43 2.81 22.27
CA GLY A 95 -12.51 2.67 23.25
C GLY A 95 -12.83 1.23 23.59
N LYS A 96 -13.83 1.03 24.45
CA LYS A 96 -14.20 -0.29 25.01
C LYS A 96 -14.55 -1.34 23.94
N ASN A 97 -15.05 -0.91 22.80
CA ASN A 97 -15.35 -1.74 21.62
C ASN A 97 -14.65 -1.21 20.35
N GLY A 98 -13.70 -0.28 20.50
CA GLY A 98 -12.92 0.30 19.42
C GLY A 98 -11.61 -0.42 19.18
N THR A 99 -10.88 0.03 18.18
CA THR A 99 -9.52 -0.38 17.90
C THR A 99 -8.53 0.48 18.71
N GLY A 100 -7.29 0.03 18.92
CA GLY A 100 -6.21 0.85 19.47
C GLY A 100 -5.73 1.95 18.49
N LEU A 101 -6.38 2.09 17.33
CA LEU A 101 -6.02 3.00 16.26
C LEU A 101 -6.64 4.40 16.45
N PRO A 102 -6.07 5.45 15.84
CA PRO A 102 -6.69 6.78 15.77
C PRO A 102 -8.10 6.74 15.16
N SER A 103 -8.96 7.68 15.56
CA SER A 103 -10.35 7.79 15.06
C SER A 103 -10.48 8.67 13.82
N TYR A 104 -9.40 8.87 13.08
CA TYR A 104 -9.36 9.68 11.88
C TYR A 104 -8.41 9.09 10.84
N GLY A 105 -8.64 9.48 9.61
CA GLY A 105 -7.77 9.27 8.48
C GLY A 105 -7.31 10.60 7.88
N SER A 106 -6.61 10.55 6.77
CA SER A 106 -6.16 11.72 6.01
C SER A 106 -6.11 11.41 4.52
N ALA A 107 -5.82 12.40 3.71
CA ALA A 107 -5.43 12.22 2.32
C ALA A 107 -4.32 13.23 1.99
N VAL A 108 -3.20 12.74 1.48
CA VAL A 108 -2.01 13.55 1.15
C VAL A 108 -1.41 13.06 -0.15
N ALA A 109 -1.19 13.98 -1.08
CA ALA A 109 -0.57 13.64 -2.36
C ALA A 109 0.80 12.95 -2.18
N ARG A 110 1.04 11.89 -2.96
CA ARG A 110 2.27 11.08 -2.86
C ARG A 110 3.55 11.87 -3.12
N THR A 111 3.46 12.97 -3.89
CA THR A 111 4.58 13.90 -4.08
C THR A 111 5.03 14.51 -2.76
N GLU A 112 4.11 14.82 -1.89
CA GLU A 112 4.37 15.43 -0.59
C GLU A 112 4.66 14.37 0.48
N LEU A 113 3.80 13.35 0.63
CA LEU A 113 3.95 12.30 1.62
C LEU A 113 5.30 11.58 1.50
N ASP A 114 5.65 11.15 0.28
CA ASP A 114 6.86 10.36 0.07
C ASP A 114 8.13 11.21 0.32
N ASP A 115 8.14 12.49 -0.13
CA ASP A 115 9.27 13.39 0.12
C ASP A 115 9.43 13.74 1.61
N HIS A 116 8.30 13.91 2.32
CA HIS A 116 8.33 14.15 3.76
C HIS A 116 8.85 12.94 4.54
N LEU A 117 8.43 11.73 4.19
CA LEU A 117 8.92 10.48 4.79
C LEU A 117 10.42 10.27 4.51
N ARG A 118 10.85 10.52 3.26
CA ARG A 118 12.27 10.47 2.88
C ARG A 118 13.09 11.49 3.67
N THR A 119 12.61 12.72 3.79
CA THR A 119 13.25 13.77 4.57
C THR A 119 13.32 13.39 6.06
N THR A 120 12.31 12.69 6.58
CA THR A 120 12.31 12.16 7.95
C THR A 120 13.40 11.11 8.14
N ALA A 121 13.63 10.23 7.18
CA ALA A 121 14.74 9.28 7.22
C ALA A 121 16.11 9.99 7.20
N ILE A 122 16.27 11.02 6.38
CA ILE A 122 17.50 11.83 6.35
C ILE A 122 17.73 12.53 7.69
N LYS A 123 16.70 13.16 8.26
CA LYS A 123 16.78 13.80 9.58
C LYS A 123 17.10 12.82 10.71
N ALA A 124 16.71 11.55 10.55
CA ALA A 124 17.06 10.48 11.49
C ALA A 124 18.52 10.00 11.36
N GLY A 125 19.24 10.39 10.31
CA GLY A 125 20.64 10.05 10.08
C GLY A 125 20.92 9.16 8.86
N ALA A 126 19.88 8.74 8.09
CA ALA A 126 20.10 7.97 6.87
C ALA A 126 20.73 8.83 5.76
N ALA A 127 21.74 8.30 5.07
CA ALA A 127 22.23 8.90 3.84
C ALA A 127 21.26 8.57 2.69
N ALA A 128 20.85 9.56 1.89
CA ALA A 128 19.93 9.35 0.76
C ALA A 128 20.61 9.63 -0.58
N LEU A 129 20.31 8.77 -1.56
CA LEU A 129 20.77 8.90 -2.94
C LEU A 129 19.61 8.75 -3.90
N ASP A 130 19.31 9.80 -4.64
CA ASP A 130 18.24 9.86 -5.63
C ASP A 130 18.78 9.63 -7.04
N GLY A 131 17.91 9.18 -7.96
CA GLY A 131 18.23 9.01 -9.36
C GLY A 131 19.12 7.80 -9.67
N ALA A 132 19.22 6.84 -8.74
CA ALA A 132 20.03 5.64 -8.89
C ALA A 132 19.15 4.38 -8.83
N ARG A 133 19.08 3.66 -9.93
CA ARG A 133 18.29 2.43 -10.05
C ARG A 133 19.14 1.20 -9.70
N ALA A 134 18.66 0.38 -8.78
CA ALA A 134 19.22 -0.93 -8.54
C ALA A 134 18.94 -1.86 -9.74
N VAL A 135 19.97 -2.44 -10.31
CA VAL A 135 19.88 -3.26 -11.54
C VAL A 135 20.34 -4.69 -11.35
N ASP A 136 21.24 -4.96 -10.39
CA ASP A 136 21.75 -6.29 -10.11
C ASP A 136 22.30 -6.39 -8.67
N VAL A 137 22.71 -7.60 -8.27
CA VAL A 137 23.35 -7.87 -6.98
C VAL A 137 24.62 -8.68 -7.17
N ARG A 138 25.66 -8.36 -6.41
CA ARG A 138 26.83 -9.21 -6.25
C ARG A 138 26.63 -10.10 -5.02
N LYS A 139 26.77 -11.41 -5.17
CA LYS A 139 26.58 -12.39 -4.09
C LYS A 139 27.93 -12.93 -3.60
N ALA A 140 27.97 -13.24 -2.29
CA ALA A 140 29.01 -14.04 -1.65
C ALA A 140 28.32 -15.27 -1.05
N GLY A 141 28.39 -16.41 -1.74
CA GLY A 141 27.59 -17.59 -1.45
C GLY A 141 26.09 -17.32 -1.60
N SER A 142 25.31 -17.57 -0.56
CA SER A 142 23.87 -17.31 -0.54
C SER A 142 23.51 -15.87 -0.11
N ARG A 143 24.47 -15.08 0.33
CA ARG A 143 24.25 -13.70 0.83
C ARG A 143 24.48 -12.67 -0.27
N VAL A 144 23.73 -11.59 -0.25
CA VAL A 144 24.01 -10.38 -1.04
C VAL A 144 25.19 -9.65 -0.38
N ALA A 145 26.26 -9.43 -1.15
CA ALA A 145 27.43 -8.67 -0.71
C ALA A 145 27.36 -7.20 -1.11
N ALA A 146 26.82 -6.92 -2.31
CA ALA A 146 26.61 -5.57 -2.79
C ALA A 146 25.41 -5.50 -3.75
N VAL A 147 24.86 -4.30 -3.90
CA VAL A 147 23.86 -3.98 -4.94
C VAL A 147 24.52 -3.10 -6.01
N VAL A 148 24.27 -3.44 -7.26
CA VAL A 148 24.74 -2.68 -8.43
C VAL A 148 23.67 -1.66 -8.80
N PHE A 149 24.06 -0.42 -8.89
CA PHE A 149 23.20 0.69 -9.28
C PHE A 149 23.63 1.28 -10.62
N GLU A 150 22.68 1.84 -11.33
CA GLU A 150 22.86 2.60 -12.56
C GLU A 150 22.20 3.97 -12.38
N TYR A 151 22.93 5.06 -12.65
CA TYR A 151 22.34 6.39 -12.65
C TYR A 151 21.28 6.51 -13.76
N ALA A 152 20.12 7.07 -13.42
CA ALA A 152 19.08 7.39 -14.39
C ALA A 152 19.48 8.66 -15.16
N ALA A 153 20.23 8.52 -16.25
CA ALA A 153 20.61 9.63 -17.13
C ALA A 153 19.80 9.56 -18.42
N ASP A 154 18.94 10.54 -18.69
CA ASP A 154 18.27 10.89 -19.97
C ASP A 154 17.95 9.71 -20.94
N GLY A 155 17.44 8.59 -20.39
CA GLY A 155 17.08 7.41 -21.20
C GLY A 155 18.26 6.59 -21.76
N LYS A 156 19.51 6.92 -21.40
CA LYS A 156 20.70 6.14 -21.69
C LYS A 156 21.18 5.39 -20.48
N ARG A 157 21.83 4.23 -20.68
CA ARG A 157 22.53 3.53 -19.60
C ARG A 157 23.59 4.46 -19.03
N GLY A 158 23.44 4.81 -17.75
CA GLY A 158 24.35 5.65 -17.01
C GLY A 158 25.59 4.88 -16.52
N GLU A 159 26.43 5.59 -15.80
CA GLU A 159 27.56 5.00 -15.09
C GLU A 159 27.04 4.09 -13.97
N THR A 160 27.66 2.92 -13.81
CA THR A 160 27.31 1.97 -12.76
C THR A 160 28.27 2.08 -11.57
N PHE A 161 27.74 1.85 -10.37
CA PHE A 161 28.50 1.78 -9.14
C PHE A 161 27.91 0.72 -8.21
N GLU A 162 28.66 0.32 -7.20
CA GLU A 162 28.22 -0.67 -6.21
C GLU A 162 28.19 -0.08 -4.81
N ILE A 163 27.22 -0.55 -4.00
CA ILE A 163 27.19 -0.30 -2.56
C ILE A 163 27.21 -1.66 -1.86
N GLU A 164 28.23 -1.93 -1.06
CA GLU A 164 28.33 -3.10 -0.20
C GLU A 164 27.39 -2.94 1.01
N CYS A 165 26.74 -4.04 1.42
CA CYS A 165 25.83 -4.00 2.56
C CYS A 165 25.87 -5.29 3.39
N GLN A 166 25.66 -5.15 4.70
CA GLN A 166 25.49 -6.30 5.58
C GLN A 166 24.05 -6.82 5.47
N ARG A 167 23.07 -5.91 5.38
CA ARG A 167 21.65 -6.19 5.28
C ARG A 167 21.04 -5.37 4.13
N LEU A 168 20.16 -5.99 3.35
CA LEU A 168 19.47 -5.34 2.24
C LEU A 168 17.96 -5.37 2.47
N ILE A 169 17.32 -4.20 2.44
CA ILE A 169 15.87 -4.04 2.48
C ILE A 169 15.41 -3.56 1.10
N VAL A 170 14.54 -4.35 0.45
CA VAL A 170 14.02 -4.07 -0.88
C VAL A 170 12.59 -3.56 -0.78
N ALA A 171 12.39 -2.27 -1.07
CA ALA A 171 11.14 -1.53 -1.00
C ALA A 171 10.80 -0.87 -2.36
N ASP A 172 11.20 -1.48 -3.47
CA ASP A 172 11.13 -0.94 -4.83
C ASP A 172 9.73 -1.08 -5.49
N GLY A 173 8.71 -1.31 -4.67
CA GLY A 173 7.29 -1.20 -5.02
C GLY A 173 6.75 -2.35 -5.87
N VAL A 174 5.58 -2.15 -6.46
CA VAL A 174 4.79 -3.21 -7.13
C VAL A 174 5.53 -3.96 -8.23
N ARG A 175 6.40 -3.27 -8.98
CA ARG A 175 7.18 -3.88 -10.08
C ARG A 175 8.35 -4.68 -9.57
N SER A 176 8.93 -4.26 -8.47
CA SER A 176 10.06 -4.86 -7.76
C SER A 176 11.12 -5.43 -8.70
N GLY A 177 11.84 -4.53 -9.37
CA GLY A 177 12.90 -4.90 -10.31
C GLY A 177 14.02 -5.67 -9.63
N LEU A 178 14.49 -5.17 -8.49
CA LEU A 178 15.51 -5.82 -7.68
C LEU A 178 14.99 -7.11 -7.04
N GLY A 179 13.71 -7.12 -6.59
CA GLY A 179 13.10 -8.34 -6.09
C GLY A 179 13.09 -9.48 -7.12
N LYS A 180 12.87 -9.17 -8.41
CA LYS A 180 12.96 -10.16 -9.50
C LYS A 180 14.38 -10.69 -9.70
N VAL A 181 15.38 -9.84 -9.62
CA VAL A 181 16.80 -10.24 -9.65
C VAL A 181 17.12 -11.18 -8.50
N LEU A 182 16.50 -10.97 -7.35
CA LEU A 182 16.63 -11.83 -6.16
C LEU A 182 15.78 -13.09 -6.20
N GLY A 183 14.94 -13.27 -7.24
CA GLY A 183 14.12 -14.47 -7.44
C GLY A 183 12.67 -14.31 -6.99
N ARG A 184 12.19 -13.09 -6.70
CA ARG A 184 10.77 -12.85 -6.39
C ARG A 184 9.89 -13.31 -7.54
N GLU A 185 8.86 -14.09 -7.23
CA GLU A 185 7.83 -14.52 -8.17
C GLU A 185 6.46 -13.95 -7.78
N TRP A 186 5.74 -13.41 -8.74
CA TRP A 186 4.36 -12.95 -8.54
C TRP A 186 3.35 -13.99 -9.04
N HIS A 187 2.46 -14.42 -8.16
CA HIS A 187 1.42 -15.40 -8.42
C HIS A 187 0.14 -14.76 -8.94
N ARG A 188 -0.05 -14.76 -10.25
CA ARG A 188 -1.23 -14.19 -10.93
C ARG A 188 -2.45 -15.10 -10.96
N ASP A 189 -2.36 -16.30 -10.45
CA ASP A 189 -3.49 -17.22 -10.24
C ASP A 189 -4.39 -16.81 -9.06
N THR A 190 -3.90 -15.89 -8.22
CA THR A 190 -4.67 -15.26 -7.15
C THR A 190 -5.29 -13.92 -7.62
N VAL A 191 -6.05 -13.27 -6.73
CA VAL A 191 -6.62 -11.94 -7.01
C VAL A 191 -5.51 -10.89 -7.06
N TYR A 192 -5.62 -9.99 -8.02
CA TYR A 192 -4.78 -8.79 -8.14
C TYR A 192 -5.64 -7.57 -8.49
N GLY A 193 -5.15 -6.38 -8.17
CA GLY A 193 -5.81 -5.12 -8.49
C GLY A 193 -5.30 -4.52 -9.80
N VAL A 194 -6.20 -3.82 -10.48
CA VAL A 194 -5.90 -2.92 -11.60
C VAL A 194 -6.53 -1.59 -11.24
N ALA A 195 -5.71 -0.58 -10.97
CA ALA A 195 -6.19 0.72 -10.51
C ALA A 195 -5.63 1.88 -11.35
N GLY A 196 -6.46 2.89 -11.52
CA GLY A 196 -6.06 4.16 -12.12
C GLY A 196 -6.54 5.32 -11.26
N ARG A 197 -5.76 6.38 -11.21
CA ARG A 197 -6.11 7.62 -10.51
C ARG A 197 -5.76 8.86 -11.34
N SER A 198 -6.42 9.94 -11.01
CA SER A 198 -6.21 11.29 -11.54
C SER A 198 -6.50 12.31 -10.46
N TYR A 199 -6.21 13.56 -10.72
CA TYR A 199 -6.66 14.70 -9.91
C TYR A 199 -7.68 15.51 -10.71
N ILE A 200 -8.61 16.15 -10.02
CA ILE A 200 -9.59 17.06 -10.60
C ILE A 200 -9.96 18.11 -9.55
N ASP A 201 -10.26 19.34 -10.00
CA ASP A 201 -10.70 20.40 -9.11
C ASP A 201 -12.10 20.12 -8.59
N SER A 202 -12.36 20.47 -7.33
CA SER A 202 -13.61 20.17 -6.65
C SER A 202 -13.95 21.23 -5.61
N GLY A 203 -15.18 21.70 -5.62
CA GLY A 203 -15.72 22.52 -4.53
C GLY A 203 -15.90 21.77 -3.21
N MET A 204 -15.67 20.45 -3.19
CA MET A 204 -15.73 19.60 -2.00
C MET A 204 -14.34 19.09 -1.57
N SER A 205 -13.27 19.83 -1.89
CA SER A 205 -11.90 19.45 -1.51
C SER A 205 -11.66 19.38 -0.01
N ASP A 206 -12.50 20.03 0.79
CA ASP A 206 -12.45 20.08 2.26
C ASP A 206 -13.48 19.15 2.93
N ASP A 207 -14.17 18.28 2.16
CA ASP A 207 -15.15 17.35 2.72
C ASP A 207 -14.48 16.43 3.75
N PRO A 208 -15.01 16.31 4.99
CA PRO A 208 -14.42 15.49 6.04
C PRO A 208 -14.64 13.98 5.83
N TRP A 209 -15.08 13.55 4.68
CA TRP A 209 -15.31 12.13 4.33
C TRP A 209 -14.58 11.75 3.06
N ILE A 210 -13.82 10.67 3.10
CA ILE A 210 -13.42 10.00 1.86
C ILE A 210 -14.60 9.24 1.28
N SER A 211 -14.79 9.30 -0.03
CA SER A 211 -15.94 8.67 -0.70
C SER A 211 -15.53 7.49 -1.54
N SER A 212 -16.26 6.36 -1.41
CA SER A 212 -16.11 5.18 -2.25
C SER A 212 -17.45 4.77 -2.85
N HIS A 213 -17.46 4.57 -4.16
CA HIS A 213 -18.63 4.14 -4.94
C HIS A 213 -18.50 2.65 -5.23
N LEU A 214 -19.16 1.83 -4.42
CA LEU A 214 -19.10 0.36 -4.46
C LEU A 214 -19.85 -0.25 -5.64
N GLU A 215 -20.62 0.55 -6.36
CA GLU A 215 -21.30 0.22 -7.60
C GLU A 215 -20.62 0.96 -8.76
N LEU A 216 -19.45 0.47 -9.17
CA LEU A 216 -18.73 1.04 -10.31
C LEU A 216 -19.43 0.63 -11.61
N ARG A 217 -19.81 1.62 -12.43
CA ARG A 217 -20.47 1.39 -13.71
C ARG A 217 -19.56 1.76 -14.88
N GLY A 218 -19.55 0.87 -15.88
CA GLY A 218 -18.91 1.13 -17.16
C GLY A 218 -19.78 1.98 -18.11
N GLU A 219 -19.24 2.33 -19.27
CA GLU A 219 -19.92 3.20 -20.27
C GLU A 219 -21.26 2.61 -20.78
N LYS A 220 -21.40 1.29 -20.76
CA LYS A 220 -22.66 0.59 -21.13
C LYS A 220 -23.58 0.37 -19.92
N ASN A 221 -23.33 1.08 -18.81
CA ASN A 221 -24.07 0.98 -17.55
C ASN A 221 -23.96 -0.41 -16.87
N GLU A 222 -23.01 -1.25 -17.28
CA GLU A 222 -22.71 -2.53 -16.62
C GLU A 222 -22.01 -2.33 -15.29
N ILE A 223 -22.29 -3.20 -14.30
CA ILE A 223 -21.59 -3.21 -13.02
C ILE A 223 -20.25 -3.92 -13.17
N LEU A 224 -19.17 -3.21 -12.84
CA LEU A 224 -17.81 -3.70 -12.87
C LEU A 224 -17.38 -4.25 -11.47
N SER A 225 -16.48 -5.23 -11.47
CA SER A 225 -15.92 -5.82 -10.24
C SER A 225 -14.86 -4.90 -9.62
N GLY A 226 -15.31 -3.88 -8.90
CA GLY A 226 -14.42 -2.87 -8.33
C GLY A 226 -15.18 -1.72 -7.72
N TYR A 227 -14.48 -0.62 -7.48
CA TYR A 227 -15.08 0.60 -6.94
C TYR A 227 -14.40 1.84 -7.50
N GLY A 228 -15.11 2.97 -7.45
CA GLY A 228 -14.55 4.29 -7.67
C GLY A 228 -14.31 5.01 -6.35
N TRP A 229 -13.38 5.94 -6.31
CA TRP A 229 -13.13 6.76 -5.14
C TRP A 229 -12.98 8.23 -5.48
N ILE A 230 -13.31 9.09 -4.52
CA ILE A 230 -13.05 10.54 -4.52
C ILE A 230 -12.57 10.90 -3.12
N PHE A 231 -11.31 11.29 -3.00
CA PHE A 231 -10.67 11.62 -1.74
C PHE A 231 -10.26 13.09 -1.73
N PRO A 232 -10.85 13.92 -0.84
CA PRO A 232 -10.52 15.32 -0.68
C PRO A 232 -9.07 15.54 -0.25
N LEU A 233 -8.38 16.52 -0.85
CA LEU A 233 -6.98 16.83 -0.55
C LEU A 233 -6.81 18.14 0.22
N GLY A 234 -7.85 18.98 0.35
CA GLY A 234 -7.81 20.24 1.07
C GLY A 234 -7.13 21.40 0.32
N ASP A 235 -6.74 21.18 -0.93
CA ASP A 235 -6.02 22.13 -1.77
C ASP A 235 -6.85 22.67 -2.96
N GLY A 236 -8.16 22.51 -2.93
CA GLY A 236 -9.06 22.81 -4.04
C GLY A 236 -9.23 21.63 -5.01
N SER A 237 -8.55 20.53 -4.80
CA SER A 237 -8.62 19.33 -5.64
C SER A 237 -9.02 18.07 -4.88
N VAL A 238 -9.37 17.03 -5.62
CA VAL A 238 -9.60 15.68 -5.10
C VAL A 238 -8.77 14.67 -5.89
N ASN A 239 -8.32 13.60 -5.23
CA ASN A 239 -7.85 12.40 -5.89
C ASN A 239 -9.08 11.58 -6.31
N LEU A 240 -9.24 11.39 -7.61
CA LEU A 240 -10.32 10.62 -8.20
C LEU A 240 -9.74 9.41 -8.91
N GLY A 241 -10.30 8.24 -8.64
CA GLY A 241 -9.83 7.05 -9.31
C GLY A 241 -10.82 5.90 -9.34
N VAL A 242 -10.43 4.86 -10.04
CA VAL A 242 -11.18 3.62 -10.18
C VAL A 242 -10.25 2.43 -10.02
N GLY A 243 -10.72 1.41 -9.30
CA GLY A 243 -9.99 0.15 -9.12
C GLY A 243 -10.89 -1.03 -9.45
N THR A 244 -10.34 -2.02 -10.12
CA THR A 244 -11.02 -3.28 -10.40
C THR A 244 -10.19 -4.45 -9.90
N LEU A 245 -10.88 -5.49 -9.44
CA LEU A 245 -10.26 -6.75 -9.06
C LEU A 245 -10.29 -7.72 -10.26
N ALA A 246 -9.20 -8.45 -10.42
CA ALA A 246 -9.02 -9.41 -11.49
C ALA A 246 -8.38 -10.70 -10.99
N THR A 247 -8.53 -11.76 -11.77
CA THR A 247 -7.81 -13.02 -11.62
C THR A 247 -7.33 -13.50 -13.00
N ALA A 248 -6.44 -14.48 -13.07
CA ALA A 248 -6.05 -15.06 -14.36
C ALA A 248 -7.24 -15.62 -15.15
N LYS A 249 -8.29 -16.11 -14.47
CA LYS A 249 -9.52 -16.62 -15.10
C LYS A 249 -10.52 -15.53 -15.49
N ARG A 250 -10.44 -14.38 -14.86
CA ARG A 250 -11.28 -13.19 -15.07
C ARG A 250 -10.38 -11.96 -15.08
N PRO A 251 -9.65 -11.72 -16.18
CA PRO A 251 -8.78 -10.55 -16.31
C PRO A 251 -9.64 -9.26 -16.31
N ALA A 252 -9.03 -8.16 -15.89
CA ALA A 252 -9.67 -6.85 -16.00
C ALA A 252 -9.58 -6.38 -17.46
N GLU A 253 -10.71 -6.42 -18.17
CA GLU A 253 -10.84 -5.93 -19.54
C GLU A 253 -11.38 -4.49 -19.52
N VAL A 254 -10.66 -3.58 -18.85
CA VAL A 254 -11.07 -2.18 -18.72
C VAL A 254 -9.96 -1.23 -19.15
N ALA A 255 -10.32 -0.24 -19.95
CA ALA A 255 -9.48 0.90 -20.27
C ALA A 255 -9.62 1.94 -19.15
N LEU A 256 -8.66 1.99 -18.22
CA LEU A 256 -8.77 2.80 -17.00
C LEU A 256 -8.94 4.30 -17.25
N ARG A 257 -8.26 4.88 -18.23
CA ARG A 257 -8.34 6.31 -18.51
C ARG A 257 -9.73 6.74 -19.04
N PRO A 258 -10.35 6.06 -20.00
CA PRO A 258 -11.76 6.31 -20.35
C PRO A 258 -12.70 6.08 -19.17
N LEU A 259 -12.53 5.00 -18.41
CA LEU A 259 -13.36 4.70 -17.25
C LEU A 259 -13.28 5.79 -16.17
N MET A 260 -12.09 6.36 -15.89
CA MET A 260 -11.95 7.47 -14.96
C MET A 260 -12.68 8.73 -15.45
N ARG A 261 -12.61 9.05 -16.74
CA ARG A 261 -13.37 10.18 -17.33
C ARG A 261 -14.86 9.98 -17.19
N HIS A 262 -15.34 8.78 -17.55
CA HIS A 262 -16.75 8.42 -17.39
C HIS A 262 -17.19 8.51 -15.94
N TYR A 263 -16.38 8.02 -15.01
CA TYR A 263 -16.66 8.09 -13.58
C TYR A 263 -16.69 9.55 -13.07
N ALA A 264 -15.75 10.39 -13.49
CA ALA A 264 -15.74 11.81 -13.18
C ALA A 264 -17.03 12.50 -13.65
N GLU A 265 -17.45 12.22 -14.89
CA GLU A 265 -18.67 12.78 -15.44
C GLU A 265 -19.94 12.36 -14.67
N LEU A 266 -20.03 11.08 -14.29
CA LEU A 266 -21.12 10.56 -13.45
C LEU A 266 -21.18 11.20 -12.05
N ARG A 267 -20.07 11.77 -11.56
CA ARG A 267 -19.96 12.35 -10.22
C ARG A 267 -19.79 13.88 -10.22
N ARG A 268 -19.85 14.50 -11.39
CA ARG A 268 -19.57 15.92 -11.58
C ARG A 268 -20.41 16.80 -10.69
N GLU A 269 -21.73 16.63 -10.68
CA GLU A 269 -22.64 17.42 -9.87
C GLU A 269 -22.52 17.11 -8.39
N ASP A 270 -22.52 15.81 -8.03
CA ASP A 270 -22.49 15.34 -6.65
C ASP A 270 -21.25 15.83 -5.87
N PHE A 271 -20.11 15.97 -6.55
CA PHE A 271 -18.82 16.36 -5.96
C PHE A 271 -18.32 17.72 -6.45
N GLN A 272 -19.15 18.51 -7.15
CA GLN A 272 -18.80 19.83 -7.67
C GLN A 272 -17.45 19.80 -8.42
N LEU A 273 -17.28 18.78 -9.28
CA LEU A 273 -16.05 18.60 -10.05
C LEU A 273 -15.99 19.63 -11.19
N ASP A 274 -14.84 20.31 -11.33
CA ASP A 274 -14.60 21.29 -12.39
C ASP A 274 -13.41 20.90 -13.28
N GLY A 275 -13.51 21.28 -14.56
CA GLY A 275 -12.48 20.98 -15.55
C GLY A 275 -12.34 19.49 -15.91
N ASP A 276 -11.19 19.13 -16.45
CA ASP A 276 -10.82 17.77 -16.87
C ASP A 276 -9.93 17.09 -15.84
N ILE A 277 -9.91 15.74 -15.89
CA ILE A 277 -8.98 14.93 -15.08
C ILE A 277 -7.52 15.21 -15.48
N ARG A 278 -6.66 15.41 -14.48
CA ARG A 278 -5.23 15.71 -14.65
C ARG A 278 -4.35 14.54 -14.21
N MET A 279 -3.16 14.41 -14.80
CA MET A 279 -2.13 13.44 -14.43
C MET A 279 -2.66 12.00 -14.26
N PRO A 280 -3.43 11.44 -15.22
CA PRO A 280 -3.95 10.10 -15.11
C PRO A 280 -2.81 9.07 -15.13
N THR A 281 -2.74 8.24 -14.10
CA THR A 281 -1.76 7.15 -13.99
C THR A 281 -2.46 5.84 -13.63
N SER A 282 -1.79 4.71 -13.87
CA SER A 282 -2.34 3.39 -13.55
C SER A 282 -1.27 2.41 -13.09
N ALA A 283 -1.69 1.43 -12.31
CA ALA A 283 -0.81 0.37 -11.81
C ALA A 283 -1.55 -0.98 -11.71
N LEU A 284 -0.76 -2.04 -11.86
CA LEU A 284 -1.14 -3.39 -11.44
C LEU A 284 -0.64 -3.61 -10.02
N LEU A 285 -1.48 -4.18 -9.18
CA LEU A 285 -1.23 -4.34 -7.75
C LEU A 285 -1.19 -5.84 -7.40
N PRO A 286 -0.01 -6.43 -7.15
CA PRO A 286 0.08 -7.71 -6.44
C PRO A 286 -0.47 -7.51 -5.03
N MET A 287 -1.39 -8.36 -4.60
CA MET A 287 -2.13 -8.18 -3.35
C MET A 287 -2.03 -9.41 -2.46
N GLY A 288 -2.21 -9.20 -1.16
CA GLY A 288 -2.40 -10.26 -0.17
C GLY A 288 -1.24 -11.24 -0.07
N GLY A 289 0.00 -10.78 -0.20
CA GLY A 289 1.17 -11.64 -0.16
C GLY A 289 1.24 -12.64 -1.33
N ALA A 290 0.71 -12.28 -2.52
CA ALA A 290 0.72 -13.15 -3.72
C ALA A 290 2.11 -13.23 -4.38
N VAL A 291 3.14 -13.40 -3.58
CA VAL A 291 4.54 -13.52 -4.02
C VAL A 291 5.27 -14.58 -3.20
N SER A 292 6.24 -15.23 -3.81
CA SER A 292 7.22 -16.09 -3.16
C SER A 292 8.62 -15.49 -3.22
N ASN A 293 9.55 -16.10 -2.49
CA ASN A 293 10.93 -15.63 -2.35
C ASN A 293 11.00 -14.19 -1.84
N VAL A 294 10.32 -13.93 -0.70
CA VAL A 294 10.24 -12.60 -0.08
C VAL A 294 11.47 -12.26 0.75
N ALA A 295 12.38 -13.18 0.96
CA ALA A 295 13.63 -12.97 1.69
C ALA A 295 14.71 -13.97 1.30
N GLY A 296 15.96 -13.62 1.57
CA GLY A 296 17.13 -14.50 1.59
C GLY A 296 17.92 -14.30 2.88
N PRO A 297 19.11 -14.89 3.04
CA PRO A 297 19.80 -14.90 4.33
C PRO A 297 20.07 -13.51 4.94
N ASN A 298 20.24 -12.49 4.13
CA ASN A 298 20.51 -11.13 4.59
C ASN A 298 19.73 -10.04 3.85
N TRP A 299 18.67 -10.40 3.15
CA TRP A 299 17.80 -9.44 2.47
C TRP A 299 16.32 -9.78 2.66
N ALA A 300 15.47 -8.76 2.60
CA ALA A 300 14.03 -8.90 2.73
C ALA A 300 13.28 -7.93 1.81
N LEU A 301 12.15 -8.37 1.25
CA LEU A 301 11.18 -7.51 0.55
C LEU A 301 10.17 -6.97 1.57
N ILE A 302 9.79 -5.70 1.43
CA ILE A 302 8.79 -5.04 2.29
C ILE A 302 7.75 -4.29 1.44
N GLY A 303 6.62 -3.94 2.04
CA GLY A 303 5.55 -3.19 1.39
C GLY A 303 5.05 -3.85 0.10
N ASP A 304 4.81 -3.06 -0.92
CA ASP A 304 4.32 -3.55 -2.22
C ASP A 304 5.27 -4.56 -2.90
N ALA A 305 6.57 -4.47 -2.64
CA ALA A 305 7.53 -5.45 -3.16
C ALA A 305 7.28 -6.85 -2.61
N ALA A 306 6.79 -6.96 -1.37
CA ALA A 306 6.32 -8.20 -0.75
C ALA A 306 4.82 -8.46 -1.00
N ALA A 307 4.15 -7.70 -1.87
CA ALA A 307 2.71 -7.74 -2.09
C ALA A 307 1.88 -7.54 -0.80
N CYS A 308 2.40 -6.74 0.15
CA CYS A 308 1.68 -6.33 1.35
C CYS A 308 0.66 -5.23 0.97
N VAL A 309 -0.36 -5.63 0.25
CA VAL A 309 -1.48 -4.80 -0.20
C VAL A 309 -2.78 -5.54 0.09
N ASN A 310 -3.75 -4.85 0.67
CA ASN A 310 -5.04 -5.45 1.03
C ASN A 310 -5.80 -5.90 -0.23
N PRO A 311 -6.23 -7.17 -0.33
CA PRO A 311 -6.93 -7.70 -1.50
C PRO A 311 -8.31 -7.12 -1.75
N LEU A 312 -8.94 -6.48 -0.75
CA LEU A 312 -10.32 -6.00 -0.83
C LEU A 312 -10.40 -4.52 -1.22
N ASN A 313 -9.51 -3.68 -0.69
CA ASN A 313 -9.55 -2.24 -0.89
C ASN A 313 -8.32 -1.65 -1.59
N GLY A 314 -7.26 -2.43 -1.80
CA GLY A 314 -6.03 -1.97 -2.45
C GLY A 314 -5.13 -1.10 -1.59
N GLU A 315 -5.38 -1.00 -0.28
CA GLU A 315 -4.54 -0.27 0.66
C GLU A 315 -3.18 -0.92 0.81
N GLY A 316 -2.11 -0.12 0.85
CA GLY A 316 -0.74 -0.62 0.94
C GLY A 316 0.21 0.30 1.70
N ILE A 317 -0.15 1.58 1.93
CA ILE A 317 0.72 2.53 2.63
C ILE A 317 0.90 2.11 4.08
N ASP A 318 -0.16 1.73 4.78
CA ASP A 318 -0.16 1.23 6.14
C ASP A 318 0.74 0.00 6.31
N TYR A 319 0.57 -1.01 5.45
CA TYR A 319 1.42 -2.19 5.42
C TYR A 319 2.88 -1.86 5.09
N GLY A 320 3.08 -0.88 4.20
CA GLY A 320 4.40 -0.40 3.84
C GLY A 320 5.13 0.18 5.05
N LEU A 321 4.50 1.12 5.75
CA LEU A 321 5.03 1.75 6.95
C LEU A 321 5.30 0.71 8.06
N GLU A 322 4.34 -0.18 8.30
CA GLU A 322 4.44 -1.23 9.33
C GLU A 322 5.54 -2.25 9.00
N THR A 323 5.62 -2.76 7.77
CA THR A 323 6.69 -3.70 7.38
C THR A 323 8.06 -3.03 7.41
N GLY A 324 8.14 -1.72 7.15
CA GLY A 324 9.35 -0.92 7.32
C GLY A 324 9.83 -0.87 8.77
N ARG A 325 8.91 -0.79 9.74
CA ARG A 325 9.24 -0.88 11.17
C ARG A 325 9.60 -2.32 11.57
N LEU A 326 8.76 -3.28 11.22
CA LEU A 326 8.93 -4.69 11.62
C LEU A 326 10.25 -5.30 11.16
N ILE A 327 10.72 -4.97 9.94
CA ILE A 327 12.01 -5.48 9.49
C ILE A 327 13.16 -4.94 10.34
N VAL A 328 13.09 -3.69 10.75
CA VAL A 328 14.13 -3.10 11.61
C VAL A 328 14.05 -3.67 13.03
N ASP A 329 12.86 -3.94 13.56
CA ASP A 329 12.69 -4.63 14.83
C ASP A 329 13.39 -6.01 14.80
N VAL A 330 13.27 -6.77 13.70
CA VAL A 330 14.00 -8.03 13.50
C VAL A 330 15.51 -7.81 13.46
N LEU A 331 15.98 -6.83 12.68
CA LEU A 331 17.42 -6.57 12.53
C LEU A 331 18.08 -6.13 13.84
N THR A 332 17.36 -5.44 14.71
CA THR A 332 17.87 -4.96 16.00
C THR A 332 17.78 -6.01 17.10
N ALA A 333 16.68 -6.77 17.13
CA ALA A 333 16.48 -7.81 18.14
C ALA A 333 17.35 -9.06 17.89
N THR A 334 17.57 -9.39 16.61
CA THR A 334 18.32 -10.59 16.19
C THR A 334 19.26 -10.27 15.01
N PRO A 335 20.39 -9.55 15.27
CA PRO A 335 21.26 -9.05 14.18
C PRO A 335 21.81 -10.15 13.26
N ASP A 336 22.00 -11.36 13.77
CA ASP A 336 22.57 -12.50 13.03
C ASP A 336 21.48 -13.42 12.41
N ALA A 337 20.19 -13.06 12.53
CA ALA A 337 19.11 -13.89 12.03
C ALA A 337 19.22 -14.14 10.51
N ASP A 338 18.91 -15.37 10.12
CA ASP A 338 18.68 -15.73 8.72
C ASP A 338 17.29 -15.23 8.31
N LEU A 339 17.26 -14.14 7.55
CA LEU A 339 16.01 -13.50 7.14
C LEU A 339 15.19 -14.40 6.21
N SER A 340 15.78 -15.39 5.54
CA SER A 340 15.03 -16.33 4.69
C SER A 340 14.06 -17.21 5.49
N VAL A 341 14.29 -17.36 6.79
CA VAL A 341 13.42 -18.10 7.72
C VAL A 341 12.51 -17.14 8.48
N VAL A 342 13.11 -16.14 9.14
CA VAL A 342 12.38 -15.28 10.09
C VAL A 342 11.37 -14.36 9.41
N TRP A 343 11.74 -13.76 8.28
CA TRP A 343 10.91 -12.73 7.65
C TRP A 343 9.61 -13.28 7.03
N PRO A 344 9.62 -14.38 6.23
CA PRO A 344 8.37 -14.96 5.73
C PRO A 344 7.43 -15.46 6.84
N GLU A 345 8.00 -15.96 7.94
CA GLU A 345 7.22 -16.40 9.11
C GLU A 345 6.51 -15.21 9.77
N LEU A 346 7.25 -14.14 10.02
CA LEU A 346 6.72 -12.92 10.61
C LEU A 346 5.61 -12.30 9.75
N LEU A 347 5.81 -12.23 8.42
CA LEU A 347 4.76 -11.75 7.51
C LEU A 347 3.50 -12.64 7.54
N ARG A 348 3.66 -13.96 7.65
CA ARG A 348 2.52 -14.89 7.76
C ARG A 348 1.82 -14.77 9.10
N GLU A 349 2.55 -14.55 10.18
CA GLU A 349 1.99 -14.33 11.50
C GLU A 349 1.14 -13.05 11.53
N HIS A 350 1.66 -11.93 11.03
CA HIS A 350 0.95 -10.65 11.05
C HIS A 350 -0.20 -10.56 10.04
N TYR A 351 -0.01 -11.07 8.82
CA TYR A 351 -0.93 -10.80 7.71
C TYR A 351 -1.57 -12.05 7.10
N GLY A 352 -1.01 -13.24 7.33
CA GLY A 352 -1.41 -14.46 6.63
C GLY A 352 -2.88 -14.79 6.75
N GLU A 353 -3.45 -14.74 7.97
CA GLU A 353 -4.87 -15.02 8.23
C GLU A 353 -5.78 -14.00 7.53
N ALA A 354 -5.49 -12.72 7.69
CA ALA A 354 -6.27 -11.63 7.10
C ALA A 354 -6.19 -11.64 5.56
N PHE A 355 -5.00 -11.83 5.00
CA PHE A 355 -4.82 -11.88 3.55
C PHE A 355 -5.45 -13.10 2.92
N SER A 356 -5.39 -14.26 3.56
CA SER A 356 -6.03 -15.48 3.06
C SER A 356 -7.54 -15.30 2.91
N ILE A 357 -8.23 -14.86 3.96
CA ILE A 357 -9.68 -14.63 3.90
C ILE A 357 -10.04 -13.49 2.94
N ALA A 358 -9.26 -12.41 2.92
CA ALA A 358 -9.47 -11.27 2.04
C ALA A 358 -9.34 -11.68 0.55
N ARG A 359 -8.37 -12.53 0.18
CA ARG A 359 -8.25 -13.09 -1.18
C ARG A 359 -9.49 -13.86 -1.60
N ARG A 360 -10.09 -14.66 -0.71
CA ARG A 360 -11.31 -15.43 -1.00
C ARG A 360 -12.50 -14.52 -1.21
N LEU A 361 -12.69 -13.54 -0.32
CA LEU A 361 -13.76 -12.56 -0.45
C LEU A 361 -13.59 -11.71 -1.71
N ALA A 362 -12.38 -11.25 -2.00
CA ALA A 362 -12.07 -10.53 -3.24
C ALA A 362 -12.35 -11.39 -4.49
N GLY A 363 -12.04 -12.69 -4.44
CA GLY A 363 -12.40 -13.64 -5.50
C GLY A 363 -13.91 -13.72 -5.76
N ILE A 364 -14.75 -13.58 -4.72
CA ILE A 364 -16.21 -13.52 -4.85
C ILE A 364 -16.63 -12.20 -5.52
N VAL A 365 -16.01 -11.08 -5.12
CA VAL A 365 -16.30 -9.75 -5.71
C VAL A 365 -15.96 -9.69 -7.19
N THR A 366 -15.01 -10.50 -7.69
CA THR A 366 -14.73 -10.59 -9.14
C THR A 366 -15.86 -11.24 -9.95
N VAL A 367 -16.92 -11.74 -9.30
CA VAL A 367 -18.12 -12.29 -9.96
C VAL A 367 -19.21 -11.23 -9.97
N PRO A 368 -19.55 -10.60 -11.13
CA PRO A 368 -20.51 -9.49 -11.20
C PRO A 368 -21.89 -9.84 -10.64
N GLN A 369 -22.33 -11.10 -10.80
CA GLN A 369 -23.63 -11.59 -10.28
C GLN A 369 -23.65 -11.59 -8.75
N ALA A 370 -22.53 -11.93 -8.10
CA ALA A 370 -22.43 -11.91 -6.63
C ALA A 370 -22.55 -10.47 -6.11
N LEU A 371 -21.88 -9.51 -6.77
CA LEU A 371 -21.95 -8.10 -6.39
C LEU A 371 -23.37 -7.54 -6.55
N ARG A 372 -24.07 -7.87 -7.64
CA ARG A 372 -25.49 -7.49 -7.86
C ARG A 372 -26.43 -8.05 -6.81
N ALA A 373 -26.20 -9.27 -6.34
CA ALA A 373 -27.06 -9.92 -5.35
C ALA A 373 -26.77 -9.44 -3.92
N LEU A 374 -25.50 -9.31 -3.54
CA LEU A 374 -25.09 -9.03 -2.17
C LEU A 374 -24.97 -7.52 -1.87
N GLY A 375 -24.63 -6.70 -2.86
CA GLY A 375 -24.44 -5.27 -2.71
C GLY A 375 -25.66 -4.56 -2.12
N PRO A 376 -26.87 -4.72 -2.68
CA PRO A 376 -28.09 -4.08 -2.15
C PRO A 376 -28.40 -4.50 -0.70
N ILE A 377 -28.07 -5.73 -0.31
CA ILE A 377 -28.31 -6.24 1.05
C ILE A 377 -27.34 -5.59 2.01
N GLY A 378 -26.04 -5.56 1.68
CA GLY A 378 -25.00 -4.94 2.51
C GLY A 378 -25.30 -3.46 2.73
N MET A 379 -25.58 -2.72 1.67
CA MET A 379 -25.80 -1.26 1.70
C MET A 379 -27.09 -0.83 2.44
N ARG A 380 -27.97 -1.75 2.84
CA ARG A 380 -29.15 -1.45 3.66
C ARG A 380 -28.90 -1.55 5.17
N SER A 381 -27.71 -1.92 5.59
CA SER A 381 -27.41 -2.17 7.00
C SER A 381 -26.12 -1.47 7.42
N ASP A 382 -26.25 -0.38 8.20
CA ASP A 382 -25.12 0.33 8.78
C ASP A 382 -24.20 -0.60 9.58
N TRP A 383 -24.79 -1.54 10.33
CA TRP A 383 -24.02 -2.52 11.10
C TRP A 383 -23.18 -3.43 10.21
N MET A 384 -23.77 -3.96 9.12
CA MET A 384 -23.02 -4.81 8.17
C MET A 384 -21.90 -4.04 7.48
N MET A 385 -22.16 -2.80 7.07
CA MET A 385 -21.17 -1.97 6.40
C MET A 385 -20.08 -1.48 7.35
N THR A 386 -20.42 -1.16 8.61
CA THR A 386 -19.40 -0.87 9.64
C THR A 386 -18.52 -2.07 9.90
N LEU A 387 -19.09 -3.27 9.96
CA LEU A 387 -18.33 -4.51 10.09
C LEU A 387 -17.44 -4.77 8.84
N ALA A 388 -17.99 -4.57 7.67
CA ALA A 388 -17.25 -4.67 6.40
C ALA A 388 -16.08 -3.66 6.35
N LEU A 389 -16.31 -2.39 6.72
CA LEU A 389 -15.27 -1.37 6.82
C LEU A 389 -14.14 -1.83 7.76
N ARG A 390 -14.50 -2.35 8.94
CA ARG A 390 -13.51 -2.80 9.93
C ARG A 390 -12.66 -3.97 9.42
N TRP A 391 -13.28 -4.94 8.75
CA TRP A 391 -12.59 -6.12 8.23
C TRP A 391 -11.81 -5.82 6.94
N MET A 392 -12.45 -5.10 6.01
CA MET A 392 -11.87 -4.76 4.71
C MET A 392 -10.83 -3.65 4.80
N GLY A 393 -10.99 -2.72 5.76
CA GLY A 393 -10.09 -1.59 5.98
C GLY A 393 -8.90 -1.90 6.88
N ASN A 394 -8.60 -3.19 7.14
CA ASN A 394 -7.47 -3.59 8.01
C ASN A 394 -7.50 -2.95 9.42
N LEU A 395 -8.70 -2.72 9.96
CA LEU A 395 -8.89 -2.02 11.23
C LEU A 395 -9.06 -2.98 12.43
N VAL A 396 -8.82 -4.27 12.25
CA VAL A 396 -8.73 -5.25 13.33
C VAL A 396 -7.29 -5.38 13.76
N THR A 397 -7.01 -5.04 15.02
CA THR A 397 -5.68 -5.15 15.62
C THR A 397 -5.54 -6.38 16.51
N ASP A 398 -4.33 -6.74 16.89
CA ASP A 398 -4.07 -7.87 17.80
C ASP A 398 -4.62 -7.63 19.22
N GLU A 399 -4.82 -6.35 19.60
CA GLU A 399 -5.38 -5.94 20.89
C GLU A 399 -6.89 -6.11 20.96
N ASP A 400 -7.57 -6.20 19.81
CA ASP A 400 -9.03 -6.32 19.76
C ASP A 400 -9.52 -7.66 20.29
N ARG A 401 -10.37 -7.63 21.34
CA ARG A 401 -10.90 -8.81 22.03
C ARG A 401 -12.40 -9.04 21.82
N ASP A 402 -13.05 -8.18 21.05
CA ASP A 402 -14.49 -8.28 20.78
C ASP A 402 -14.86 -9.50 19.91
N ARG A 403 -16.18 -9.76 19.79
CA ARG A 403 -16.68 -10.93 19.06
C ARG A 403 -16.34 -10.88 17.57
N SER A 404 -16.38 -9.69 16.96
CA SER A 404 -16.13 -9.55 15.51
C SER A 404 -14.66 -9.83 15.16
N ALA A 405 -13.71 -9.36 15.98
CA ALA A 405 -12.29 -9.66 15.82
C ALA A 405 -11.99 -11.15 16.01
N ARG A 406 -12.65 -11.80 16.99
CA ARG A 406 -12.49 -13.25 17.20
C ARG A 406 -13.02 -14.07 16.02
N VAL A 407 -14.18 -13.68 15.48
CA VAL A 407 -14.77 -14.33 14.29
C VAL A 407 -13.85 -14.15 13.08
N TRP A 408 -13.33 -12.93 12.87
CA TRP A 408 -12.41 -12.64 11.76
C TRP A 408 -11.16 -13.51 11.83
N ARG A 409 -10.48 -13.55 12.96
CA ARG A 409 -9.28 -14.40 13.15
C ARG A 409 -9.60 -15.89 13.04
N TRP A 410 -10.72 -16.34 13.60
CA TRP A 410 -11.15 -17.74 13.43
C TRP A 410 -11.37 -18.11 11.97
N ALA A 411 -12.05 -17.24 11.22
CA ALA A 411 -12.28 -17.42 9.79
C ALA A 411 -10.96 -17.39 9.00
N GLY A 412 -10.03 -16.49 9.36
CA GLY A 412 -8.70 -16.39 8.77
C GLY A 412 -7.88 -17.69 8.96
N ARG A 413 -7.82 -18.21 10.20
CA ARG A 413 -7.15 -19.50 10.49
C ARG A 413 -7.72 -20.67 9.68
N ARG A 414 -9.05 -20.70 9.49
CA ARG A 414 -9.69 -21.71 8.63
C ARG A 414 -9.36 -21.50 7.17
N SER A 415 -9.33 -20.25 6.72
CA SER A 415 -9.02 -19.88 5.34
C SER A 415 -7.60 -20.31 4.96
N VAL A 416 -6.59 -20.00 5.77
CA VAL A 416 -5.18 -20.38 5.51
C VAL A 416 -5.02 -21.89 5.32
N LYS A 417 -5.74 -22.72 6.11
CA LYS A 417 -5.69 -24.19 5.99
C LYS A 417 -6.27 -24.72 4.66
N LEU A 418 -7.08 -23.91 4.00
CA LEU A 418 -7.70 -24.24 2.71
C LEU A 418 -6.96 -23.62 1.52
N ASP A 419 -5.91 -22.82 1.76
CA ASP A 419 -5.17 -22.21 0.68
C ASP A 419 -4.23 -23.21 0.03
N HIS A 420 -4.37 -23.35 -1.27
CA HIS A 420 -3.43 -24.13 -2.07
C HIS A 420 -2.03 -23.48 -2.05
N ARG A 421 -2.01 -22.16 -2.01
CA ARG A 421 -0.80 -21.33 -1.90
C ARG A 421 -1.04 -20.27 -0.84
N PRO A 422 -0.56 -20.50 0.40
CA PRO A 422 -0.67 -19.50 1.47
C PRO A 422 0.00 -18.16 1.11
N PRO A 423 -0.38 -17.05 1.77
CA PRO A 423 0.34 -15.80 1.61
C PRO A 423 1.84 -15.94 1.89
N PHE A 424 2.67 -15.29 1.08
CA PHE A 424 4.14 -15.28 1.23
C PHE A 424 4.82 -16.67 1.11
N SER A 425 4.25 -17.61 0.32
CA SER A 425 4.79 -18.96 0.13
C SER A 425 5.39 -19.18 -1.25
#